data_6daa0763a5c23f8cef909e4d78d35c1c
#
_entry.id   6daa0763a5c23f8cef909e4d78d35c1c
#
_cell.length_a   1.000
_cell.length_b   1.000
_cell.length_c   1.000
_cell.angle_alpha   90.00
_cell.angle_beta   90.00
_cell.angle_gamma   90.00
#
_symmetry.space_group_name_H-M   'P 1'
#
loop_
_entity.id
_entity.type
_entity.pdbx_description
1 polymer ?
#
loop_
_entity_poly.entity_id
_entity_poly.type
_entity_poly.pdbx_seq_one_letter_code
_entity_poly.pdbx_strand_id
1 'polypeptide(L)'
;PHPPPPTLFRSYGFDFGLWTRAIVRELIFQKFAIQLSITSVGSLLAELNLTPQKPLQRAYQRDPQAVERWQRETYPALVSRAKREKAEIYFWDESGFRADAVHGKTWAERGKTPVVERPGQRQGVSAASAVNAKGAFWFATYQGGLTGELFVALLKGLMYRRKKPLHLVVDGLPAHKNKVVKDYVASTEGRLTLHFLPGYAPDLNPDELVWSHAKRTGVARNPLHKGEKLEERVYNQLQAIADDPKLVRSFFKHPSVAYISD
;
A
#
# COMPACT_ATOMS: atom_id res chain seq x y z
N PRO A 1 -20.77 7.84 18.10
CA PRO A 1 -20.92 6.45 18.50
C PRO A 1 -20.04 5.59 17.60
N HIS A 2 -19.06 4.91 18.22
CA HIS A 2 -18.23 3.94 17.49
C HIS A 2 -19.10 2.75 17.07
N PRO A 3 -18.92 2.20 15.87
CA PRO A 3 -19.59 0.96 15.50
C PRO A 3 -19.22 -0.13 16.51
N PRO A 4 -20.16 -1.00 16.88
CA PRO A 4 -19.91 -2.04 17.85
C PRO A 4 -18.75 -2.94 17.37
N PRO A 5 -17.88 -3.39 18.27
CA PRO A 5 -16.77 -4.26 17.92
C PRO A 5 -17.26 -5.58 17.32
N PRO A 6 -16.46 -6.26 16.47
CA PRO A 6 -16.84 -7.52 15.82
C PRO A 6 -17.30 -8.63 16.77
N THR A 7 -16.91 -8.57 18.03
CA THR A 7 -17.32 -9.50 19.10
C THR A 7 -18.81 -9.43 19.42
N LEU A 8 -19.50 -8.30 19.15
CA LEU A 8 -20.93 -8.16 19.40
C LEU A 8 -21.79 -9.01 18.45
N PHE A 9 -21.25 -9.41 17.29
CA PHE A 9 -21.97 -10.26 16.33
C PHE A 9 -22.22 -11.67 16.87
N ARG A 10 -21.20 -12.25 17.49
CA ARG A 10 -21.28 -13.62 18.03
C ARG A 10 -22.29 -13.72 19.18
N SER A 11 -22.48 -12.65 19.96
CA SER A 11 -23.45 -12.60 21.04
C SER A 11 -24.92 -12.65 20.54
N TYR A 12 -25.15 -12.37 19.24
CA TYR A 12 -26.45 -12.45 18.60
C TYR A 12 -26.59 -13.62 17.62
N GLY A 13 -25.64 -14.57 17.65
CA GLY A 13 -25.69 -15.77 16.79
C GLY A 13 -25.29 -15.54 15.33
N PHE A 14 -24.71 -14.38 14.98
CA PHE A 14 -24.24 -14.11 13.63
C PHE A 14 -22.74 -14.36 13.51
N ASP A 15 -22.36 -15.26 12.62
CA ASP A 15 -20.95 -15.62 12.35
C ASP A 15 -20.41 -14.87 11.11
N PHE A 16 -20.72 -13.55 10.99
CA PHE A 16 -20.29 -12.72 9.86
C PHE A 16 -19.42 -11.57 10.33
N GLY A 17 -18.34 -11.31 9.57
CA GLY A 17 -17.41 -10.20 9.86
C GLY A 17 -17.88 -8.82 9.36
N LEU A 18 -18.92 -8.76 8.50
CA LEU A 18 -19.38 -7.52 7.87
C LEU A 18 -20.89 -7.36 8.00
N TRP A 19 -21.32 -6.16 8.45
CA TRP A 19 -22.73 -5.81 8.53
C TRP A 19 -23.31 -5.52 7.14
N THR A 20 -24.39 -6.20 6.82
CA THR A 20 -25.23 -5.89 5.66
C THR A 20 -26.60 -5.42 6.12
N ARG A 21 -27.35 -4.73 5.25
CA ARG A 21 -28.73 -4.35 5.57
C ARG A 21 -29.61 -5.56 5.90
N ALA A 22 -29.34 -6.70 5.28
CA ALA A 22 -30.07 -7.94 5.55
C ALA A 22 -29.80 -8.47 6.97
N ILE A 23 -28.55 -8.43 7.44
CA ILE A 23 -28.18 -8.82 8.80
C ILE A 23 -28.80 -7.88 9.82
N VAL A 24 -28.77 -6.56 9.56
CA VAL A 24 -29.42 -5.56 10.45
C VAL A 24 -30.92 -5.79 10.52
N ARG A 25 -31.58 -6.09 9.39
CA ARG A 25 -32.99 -6.43 9.35
C ARG A 25 -33.31 -7.63 10.25
N GLU A 26 -32.53 -8.69 10.12
CA GLU A 26 -32.70 -9.91 10.90
C GLU A 26 -32.49 -9.64 12.40
N LEU A 27 -31.47 -8.88 12.77
CA LEU A 27 -31.26 -8.47 14.15
C LEU A 27 -32.45 -7.68 14.76
N ILE A 28 -33.01 -6.74 13.97
CA ILE A 28 -34.19 -5.97 14.38
C ILE A 28 -35.38 -6.90 14.61
N PHE A 29 -35.60 -7.85 13.70
CA PHE A 29 -36.66 -8.84 13.83
C PHE A 29 -36.48 -9.71 15.08
N GLN A 30 -35.29 -10.24 15.32
CA GLN A 30 -35.00 -11.06 16.50
C GLN A 30 -35.15 -10.31 17.82
N LYS A 31 -34.77 -9.02 17.86
CA LYS A 31 -34.82 -8.24 19.10
C LYS A 31 -36.18 -7.62 19.40
N PHE A 32 -36.89 -7.17 18.38
CA PHE A 32 -38.08 -6.34 18.53
C PHE A 32 -39.32 -6.94 17.87
N ALA A 33 -39.22 -8.09 17.20
CA ALA A 33 -40.25 -8.70 16.39
C ALA A 33 -40.83 -7.78 15.29
N ILE A 34 -40.03 -6.77 14.85
CA ILE A 34 -40.41 -5.79 13.83
C ILE A 34 -39.86 -6.26 12.47
N GLN A 35 -40.73 -6.46 11.50
CA GLN A 35 -40.33 -6.83 10.13
C GLN A 35 -40.20 -5.57 9.27
N LEU A 36 -38.96 -5.23 8.89
CA LEU A 36 -38.65 -4.07 8.04
C LEU A 36 -38.28 -4.52 6.63
N SER A 37 -38.49 -3.65 5.63
CA SER A 37 -37.90 -3.83 4.30
C SER A 37 -36.37 -3.50 4.31
N ILE A 38 -35.63 -4.04 3.36
CA ILE A 38 -34.19 -3.70 3.18
C ILE A 38 -34.01 -2.20 2.93
N THR A 39 -34.96 -1.57 2.25
CA THR A 39 -34.96 -0.12 2.00
C THR A 39 -35.16 0.65 3.29
N SER A 40 -36.15 0.26 4.11
CA SER A 40 -36.43 0.90 5.41
C SER A 40 -35.23 0.81 6.35
N VAL A 41 -34.53 -0.34 6.38
CA VAL A 41 -33.26 -0.47 7.12
C VAL A 41 -32.21 0.48 6.58
N GLY A 42 -32.14 0.68 5.26
CA GLY A 42 -31.22 1.66 4.66
C GLY A 42 -31.49 3.09 5.11
N SER A 43 -32.77 3.49 5.16
CA SER A 43 -33.19 4.82 5.65
C SER A 43 -32.87 4.99 7.13
N LEU A 44 -33.20 4.00 7.96
CA LEU A 44 -32.90 4.00 9.39
C LEU A 44 -31.37 4.16 9.65
N LEU A 45 -30.54 3.41 8.92
CA LEU A 45 -29.08 3.54 9.05
C LEU A 45 -28.61 4.94 8.65
N ALA A 46 -29.18 5.54 7.61
CA ALA A 46 -28.84 6.91 7.18
C ALA A 46 -29.24 7.96 8.22
N GLU A 47 -30.43 7.84 8.84
CA GLU A 47 -30.87 8.70 9.96
C GLU A 47 -29.93 8.60 11.18
N LEU A 48 -29.35 7.43 11.40
CA LEU A 48 -28.34 7.22 12.44
C LEU A 48 -26.91 7.65 12.02
N ASN A 49 -26.76 8.34 10.88
CA ASN A 49 -25.46 8.71 10.28
C ASN A 49 -24.52 7.53 10.01
N LEU A 50 -25.07 6.33 9.76
CA LEU A 50 -24.32 5.13 9.40
C LEU A 50 -24.33 4.97 7.89
N THR A 51 -23.14 5.07 7.27
CA THR A 51 -22.96 4.88 5.83
C THR A 51 -22.12 3.65 5.53
N PRO A 52 -22.30 2.99 4.37
CA PRO A 52 -21.45 1.89 3.98
C PRO A 52 -19.99 2.32 3.90
N GLN A 53 -19.12 1.66 4.65
CA GLN A 53 -17.68 1.92 4.67
C GLN A 53 -16.93 0.67 4.24
N LYS A 54 -15.83 0.86 3.51
CA LYS A 54 -14.88 -0.21 3.25
C LYS A 54 -14.01 -0.39 4.50
N PRO A 55 -14.06 -1.54 5.19
CA PRO A 55 -13.29 -1.72 6.40
C PRO A 55 -11.78 -1.70 6.11
N LEU A 56 -11.03 -1.06 6.99
CA LEU A 56 -9.58 -1.15 6.99
C LEU A 56 -9.18 -2.53 7.50
N GLN A 57 -8.37 -3.21 6.70
CA GLN A 57 -7.78 -4.48 7.11
C GLN A 57 -6.51 -4.19 7.91
N ARG A 58 -6.43 -4.73 9.12
CA ARG A 58 -5.24 -4.68 9.97
C ARG A 58 -4.86 -6.10 10.37
N ALA A 59 -3.58 -6.42 10.28
CA ALA A 59 -3.10 -7.70 10.75
C ALA A 59 -3.23 -7.80 12.27
N TYR A 60 -3.59 -8.98 12.77
CA TYR A 60 -3.65 -9.25 14.23
C TYR A 60 -2.28 -9.08 14.91
N GLN A 61 -1.21 -9.28 14.15
CA GLN A 61 0.17 -9.19 14.61
C GLN A 61 0.70 -7.74 14.70
N ARG A 62 -0.11 -6.74 14.28
CA ARG A 62 0.27 -5.34 14.39
C ARG A 62 0.40 -4.93 15.85
N ASP A 63 1.54 -4.37 16.21
CA ASP A 63 1.80 -3.81 17.53
C ASP A 63 1.54 -2.28 17.54
N PRO A 64 0.45 -1.83 18.19
CA PRO A 64 0.12 -0.40 18.27
C PRO A 64 1.18 0.44 19.00
N GLN A 65 1.84 -0.15 20.01
CA GLN A 65 2.87 0.55 20.78
C GLN A 65 4.15 0.75 19.94
N ALA A 66 4.51 -0.25 19.14
CA ALA A 66 5.63 -0.12 18.21
C ALA A 66 5.34 0.94 17.13
N VAL A 67 4.11 1.02 16.63
CA VAL A 67 3.67 2.07 15.69
C VAL A 67 3.76 3.45 16.31
N GLU A 68 3.23 3.63 17.53
CA GLU A 68 3.29 4.91 18.25
C GLU A 68 4.72 5.33 18.53
N ARG A 69 5.57 4.40 18.99
CA ARG A 69 7.01 4.65 19.23
C ARG A 69 7.73 5.05 17.95
N TRP A 70 7.41 4.39 16.82
CA TRP A 70 7.96 4.79 15.53
C TRP A 70 7.63 6.24 15.19
N GLN A 71 6.37 6.61 15.28
CA GLN A 71 5.91 7.94 14.90
C GLN A 71 6.40 9.05 15.83
N ARG A 72 6.44 8.80 17.15
CA ARG A 72 6.76 9.84 18.15
C ARG A 72 8.23 9.93 18.53
N GLU A 73 8.98 8.83 18.37
CA GLU A 73 10.37 8.77 18.85
C GLU A 73 11.34 8.40 17.73
N THR A 74 11.13 7.23 17.08
CA THR A 74 12.13 6.66 16.17
C THR A 74 12.29 7.49 14.91
N TYR A 75 11.19 7.86 14.25
CA TYR A 75 11.24 8.65 13.04
C TYR A 75 11.72 10.09 13.27
N PRO A 76 11.29 10.84 14.29
CA PRO A 76 11.85 12.14 14.62
C PRO A 76 13.35 12.10 14.94
N ALA A 77 13.83 11.07 15.64
CA ALA A 77 15.25 10.86 15.88
C ALA A 77 16.01 10.60 14.56
N LEU A 78 15.43 9.82 13.64
CA LEU A 78 15.97 9.59 12.30
C LEU A 78 16.08 10.90 11.50
N VAL A 79 15.03 11.74 11.50
CA VAL A 79 15.05 13.06 10.83
C VAL A 79 16.14 13.94 11.40
N SER A 80 16.29 13.99 12.73
CA SER A 80 17.32 14.77 13.41
C SER A 80 18.73 14.27 13.04
N ARG A 81 18.92 12.94 12.95
CA ARG A 81 20.15 12.32 12.51
C ARG A 81 20.47 12.66 11.05
N ALA A 82 19.49 12.48 10.15
CA ALA A 82 19.65 12.79 8.73
C ALA A 82 20.03 14.27 8.49
N LYS A 83 19.45 15.20 9.26
CA LYS A 83 19.83 16.63 9.20
C LYS A 83 21.30 16.84 9.56
N ARG A 84 21.80 16.23 10.66
CA ARG A 84 23.22 16.34 11.08
C ARG A 84 24.17 15.75 10.03
N GLU A 85 23.81 14.64 9.44
CA GLU A 85 24.61 13.92 8.44
C GLU A 85 24.45 14.49 7.03
N LYS A 86 23.58 15.48 6.82
CA LYS A 86 23.19 16.02 5.50
C LYS A 86 22.69 14.90 4.56
N ALA A 87 22.09 13.88 5.14
CA ALA A 87 21.57 12.71 4.47
C ALA A 87 20.15 12.94 3.93
N GLU A 88 19.76 12.10 3.00
CA GLU A 88 18.38 12.04 2.49
C GLU A 88 17.67 10.84 3.12
N ILE A 89 16.35 10.97 3.36
CA ILE A 89 15.51 9.89 3.82
C ILE A 89 14.62 9.45 2.67
N TYR A 90 14.64 8.16 2.37
CA TYR A 90 13.73 7.52 1.40
C TYR A 90 12.98 6.37 2.06
N PHE A 91 11.80 6.12 1.55
CA PHE A 91 10.98 4.96 1.88
C PHE A 91 11.02 4.01 0.69
N TRP A 92 11.16 2.74 0.97
CA TRP A 92 11.32 1.67 0.00
C TRP A 92 10.19 0.66 0.12
N ASP A 93 9.75 0.15 -1.01
CA ASP A 93 8.81 -0.96 -1.07
C ASP A 93 8.89 -1.72 -2.41
N GLU A 94 8.29 -2.90 -2.47
CA GLU A 94 8.17 -3.71 -3.67
C GLU A 94 6.70 -3.99 -4.00
N SER A 95 6.44 -4.16 -5.30
CA SER A 95 5.11 -4.52 -5.74
C SER A 95 5.12 -5.42 -6.97
N GLY A 96 4.22 -6.39 -6.98
CA GLY A 96 3.94 -7.21 -8.15
C GLY A 96 2.83 -6.62 -9.02
N PHE A 97 3.01 -6.71 -10.33
CA PHE A 97 2.03 -6.38 -11.36
C PHE A 97 1.67 -7.63 -12.15
N ARG A 98 0.41 -7.73 -12.56
CA ARG A 98 -0.11 -8.86 -13.33
C ARG A 98 -0.89 -8.36 -14.53
N ALA A 99 -0.70 -9.00 -15.67
CA ALA A 99 -1.40 -8.67 -16.91
C ALA A 99 -2.92 -8.94 -16.85
N ASP A 100 -3.34 -9.86 -15.99
CA ASP A 100 -4.74 -10.25 -15.82
C ASP A 100 -5.49 -9.43 -14.75
N ALA A 101 -4.84 -8.47 -14.11
CA ALA A 101 -5.42 -7.62 -13.08
C ALA A 101 -6.28 -6.51 -13.70
N VAL A 102 -7.51 -6.85 -14.08
CA VAL A 102 -8.52 -5.85 -14.51
C VAL A 102 -9.43 -5.54 -13.33
N HIS A 103 -9.46 -4.29 -12.91
CA HIS A 103 -10.29 -3.83 -11.80
C HIS A 103 -11.14 -2.63 -12.22
N GLY A 104 -12.42 -2.67 -11.87
CA GLY A 104 -13.33 -1.57 -12.07
C GLY A 104 -14.64 -1.98 -12.72
N LYS A 105 -15.48 -0.98 -12.94
CA LYS A 105 -16.74 -1.09 -13.69
C LYS A 105 -16.64 -0.22 -14.92
N THR A 106 -17.27 -0.62 -16.01
CA THR A 106 -17.44 0.17 -17.20
C THR A 106 -18.90 0.27 -17.59
N TRP A 107 -19.23 1.12 -18.54
CA TRP A 107 -20.58 1.35 -19.01
C TRP A 107 -20.91 0.41 -20.15
N ALA A 108 -22.13 -0.13 -20.14
CA ALA A 108 -22.71 -0.92 -21.21
C ALA A 108 -24.23 -0.77 -21.19
N GLU A 109 -24.89 -1.16 -22.25
CA GLU A 109 -26.36 -1.22 -22.30
C GLU A 109 -26.89 -2.14 -21.19
N ARG A 110 -28.04 -1.79 -20.63
CA ARG A 110 -28.68 -2.59 -19.59
C ARG A 110 -28.91 -4.03 -20.07
N GLY A 111 -28.41 -4.99 -19.34
CA GLY A 111 -28.50 -6.42 -19.67
C GLY A 111 -27.42 -6.94 -20.62
N LYS A 112 -26.54 -6.08 -21.14
CA LYS A 112 -25.38 -6.48 -21.97
C LYS A 112 -24.11 -6.34 -21.17
N THR A 113 -23.53 -7.47 -20.72
CA THR A 113 -22.26 -7.45 -20.00
C THR A 113 -21.11 -7.13 -20.94
N PRO A 114 -20.31 -6.07 -20.69
CA PRO A 114 -19.17 -5.74 -21.54
C PRO A 114 -18.08 -6.80 -21.37
N VAL A 115 -17.40 -7.10 -22.50
CA VAL A 115 -16.28 -8.03 -22.54
C VAL A 115 -15.00 -7.23 -22.66
N VAL A 116 -14.00 -7.53 -21.84
CA VAL A 116 -12.65 -6.97 -21.92
C VAL A 116 -11.71 -8.11 -22.26
N GLU A 117 -11.05 -8.01 -23.40
CA GLU A 117 -10.01 -8.97 -23.80
C GLU A 117 -8.76 -8.74 -22.97
N ARG A 118 -8.11 -9.82 -22.57
CA ARG A 118 -6.88 -9.80 -21.78
C ARG A 118 -5.96 -10.98 -22.20
N PRO A 119 -4.65 -10.87 -21.97
CA PRO A 119 -3.76 -12.01 -22.19
C PRO A 119 -4.18 -13.23 -21.38
N GLY A 120 -4.30 -14.40 -22.03
CA GLY A 120 -4.63 -15.65 -21.37
C GLY A 120 -3.47 -16.21 -20.52
N GLN A 121 -2.24 -15.81 -20.79
CA GLN A 121 -1.07 -16.18 -20.02
C GLN A 121 -0.89 -15.29 -18.79
N ARG A 122 -0.53 -15.89 -17.66
CA ARG A 122 -0.21 -15.18 -16.42
C ARG A 122 1.18 -14.54 -16.53
N GLN A 123 1.23 -13.37 -17.14
CA GLN A 123 2.44 -12.54 -17.09
C GLN A 123 2.49 -11.76 -15.79
N GLY A 124 3.62 -11.79 -15.13
CA GLY A 124 3.89 -11.00 -13.92
C GLY A 124 5.21 -10.25 -14.07
N VAL A 125 5.30 -9.08 -13.50
CA VAL A 125 6.53 -8.32 -13.31
C VAL A 125 6.54 -7.75 -11.91
N SER A 126 7.70 -7.79 -11.27
CA SER A 126 7.93 -7.15 -9.99
C SER A 126 8.63 -5.82 -10.20
N ALA A 127 8.35 -4.88 -9.33
CA ALA A 127 9.05 -3.60 -9.29
C ALA A 127 9.40 -3.24 -7.84
N ALA A 128 10.50 -2.53 -7.68
CA ALA A 128 10.90 -1.91 -6.44
C ALA A 128 10.99 -0.41 -6.63
N SER A 129 10.67 0.35 -5.61
CA SER A 129 10.80 1.81 -5.63
C SER A 129 11.36 2.37 -4.34
N ALA A 130 11.85 3.60 -4.44
CA ALA A 130 12.26 4.42 -3.32
C ALA A 130 11.76 5.85 -3.52
N VAL A 131 11.05 6.39 -2.53
CA VAL A 131 10.37 7.67 -2.62
C VAL A 131 10.72 8.57 -1.44
N ASN A 132 10.79 9.88 -1.66
CA ASN A 132 11.03 10.84 -0.59
C ASN A 132 10.02 12.00 -0.58
N ALA A 133 9.89 12.67 0.56
CA ALA A 133 8.96 13.79 0.74
C ALA A 133 9.29 15.02 -0.14
N LYS A 134 10.47 15.09 -0.75
CA LYS A 134 10.87 16.17 -1.67
C LYS A 134 10.42 15.93 -3.09
N GLY A 135 9.81 14.76 -3.38
CA GLY A 135 9.28 14.40 -4.68
C GLY A 135 10.26 13.61 -5.56
N ALA A 136 11.35 13.12 -5.00
CA ALA A 136 12.21 12.21 -5.74
C ALA A 136 11.63 10.79 -5.69
N PHE A 137 11.73 10.12 -6.82
CA PHE A 137 11.27 8.75 -7.02
C PHE A 137 12.32 7.99 -7.83
N TRP A 138 12.75 6.87 -7.32
CA TRP A 138 13.61 5.89 -8.00
C TRP A 138 12.84 4.59 -8.11
N PHE A 139 13.02 3.86 -9.20
CA PHE A 139 12.40 2.55 -9.37
C PHE A 139 13.25 1.62 -10.26
N ALA A 140 12.98 0.33 -10.16
CA ALA A 140 13.48 -0.70 -11.06
C ALA A 140 12.46 -1.82 -11.21
N THR A 141 12.38 -2.42 -12.41
CA THR A 141 11.58 -3.62 -12.67
C THR A 141 12.48 -4.85 -12.65
N TYR A 142 11.92 -5.99 -12.23
CA TYR A 142 12.63 -7.26 -12.19
C TYR A 142 11.65 -8.44 -12.29
N GLN A 143 12.18 -9.64 -12.53
CA GLN A 143 11.40 -10.87 -12.60
C GLN A 143 11.54 -11.67 -11.31
N GLY A 144 10.45 -12.33 -10.90
CA GLY A 144 10.44 -13.21 -9.73
C GLY A 144 10.30 -12.48 -8.39
N GLY A 145 10.70 -13.18 -7.32
CA GLY A 145 10.66 -12.66 -5.95
C GLY A 145 11.96 -11.96 -5.57
N LEU A 146 11.88 -11.08 -4.56
CA LEU A 146 13.06 -10.40 -4.02
C LEU A 146 13.90 -11.37 -3.18
N THR A 147 15.20 -11.50 -3.55
CA THR A 147 16.22 -12.16 -2.74
C THR A 147 17.17 -11.13 -2.13
N GLY A 148 17.99 -11.56 -1.15
CA GLY A 148 18.99 -10.67 -0.56
C GLY A 148 19.99 -10.15 -1.58
N GLU A 149 20.43 -11.00 -2.51
CA GLU A 149 21.38 -10.66 -3.59
C GLU A 149 20.76 -9.66 -4.57
N LEU A 150 19.51 -9.89 -4.97
CA LEU A 150 18.78 -8.96 -5.83
C LEU A 150 18.58 -7.61 -5.14
N PHE A 151 18.22 -7.62 -3.85
CA PHE A 151 18.08 -6.39 -3.09
C PHE A 151 19.40 -5.61 -3.04
N VAL A 152 20.53 -6.27 -2.83
CA VAL A 152 21.86 -5.62 -2.92
C VAL A 152 22.11 -5.04 -4.30
N ALA A 153 21.74 -5.73 -5.38
CA ALA A 153 21.89 -5.20 -6.74
C ALA A 153 21.04 -3.92 -6.95
N LEU A 154 19.79 -3.94 -6.45
CA LEU A 154 18.90 -2.77 -6.48
C LEU A 154 19.42 -1.62 -5.63
N LEU A 155 19.94 -1.89 -4.43
CA LEU A 155 20.57 -0.88 -3.57
C LEU A 155 21.80 -0.25 -4.24
N LYS A 156 22.62 -1.04 -4.95
CA LYS A 156 23.74 -0.50 -5.75
C LYS A 156 23.22 0.45 -6.84
N GLY A 157 22.12 0.09 -7.51
CA GLY A 157 21.46 0.95 -8.50
C GLY A 157 20.95 2.26 -7.85
N LEU A 158 20.26 2.17 -6.71
CA LEU A 158 19.79 3.33 -5.96
C LEU A 158 20.95 4.23 -5.49
N MET A 159 22.07 3.64 -5.08
CA MET A 159 23.27 4.37 -4.61
C MET A 159 24.17 4.89 -5.75
N TYR A 160 23.92 4.49 -6.99
CA TYR A 160 24.76 4.89 -8.12
C TYR A 160 24.80 6.41 -8.29
N ARG A 161 26.02 6.97 -8.35
CA ARG A 161 26.31 8.42 -8.43
C ARG A 161 25.69 9.29 -7.32
N ARG A 162 25.13 8.68 -6.26
CA ARG A 162 24.59 9.44 -5.13
C ARG A 162 25.72 10.03 -4.30
N LYS A 163 25.69 11.35 -4.10
CA LYS A 163 26.72 12.07 -3.33
C LYS A 163 26.38 12.16 -1.84
N LYS A 164 25.10 12.26 -1.51
CA LYS A 164 24.63 12.39 -0.12
C LYS A 164 24.44 11.02 0.50
N PRO A 165 24.68 10.87 1.80
CA PRO A 165 24.29 9.68 2.53
C PRO A 165 22.77 9.45 2.43
N LEU A 166 22.37 8.20 2.55
CA LEU A 166 20.98 7.75 2.43
C LEU A 166 20.55 6.98 3.66
N HIS A 167 19.48 7.42 4.31
CA HIS A 167 18.69 6.66 5.24
C HIS A 167 17.51 6.05 4.48
N LEU A 168 17.49 4.74 4.34
CA LEU A 168 16.45 4.01 3.64
C LEU A 168 15.55 3.30 4.65
N VAL A 169 14.28 3.67 4.65
CA VAL A 169 13.25 3.05 5.48
C VAL A 169 12.63 1.91 4.69
N VAL A 170 12.71 0.69 5.21
CA VAL A 170 12.24 -0.54 4.58
C VAL A 170 11.30 -1.29 5.53
N ASP A 171 10.51 -2.20 5.00
CA ASP A 171 9.74 -3.13 5.82
C ASP A 171 10.61 -4.24 6.43
N GLY A 172 9.95 -5.15 7.14
CA GLY A 172 10.63 -6.26 7.84
C GLY A 172 10.84 -7.52 7.03
N LEU A 173 10.79 -7.50 5.69
CA LEU A 173 10.97 -8.69 4.86
C LEU A 173 12.30 -9.42 5.16
N PRO A 174 12.31 -10.77 5.14
CA PRO A 174 13.55 -11.55 5.36
C PRO A 174 14.67 -11.17 4.39
N ALA A 175 14.34 -10.84 3.14
CA ALA A 175 15.31 -10.41 2.14
C ALA A 175 16.11 -9.18 2.59
N HIS A 176 15.47 -8.19 3.24
CA HIS A 176 16.11 -6.98 3.74
C HIS A 176 17.06 -7.22 4.91
N LYS A 177 16.84 -8.32 5.65
CA LYS A 177 17.63 -8.69 6.85
C LYS A 177 18.71 -9.72 6.56
N ASN A 178 18.85 -10.14 5.31
CA ASN A 178 19.82 -11.15 4.89
C ASN A 178 21.26 -10.69 5.20
N LYS A 179 22.13 -11.66 5.44
CA LYS A 179 23.55 -11.41 5.72
C LYS A 179 24.23 -10.61 4.61
N VAL A 180 23.99 -10.95 3.33
CA VAL A 180 24.59 -10.25 2.20
C VAL A 180 24.22 -8.78 2.13
N VAL A 181 22.99 -8.44 2.59
CA VAL A 181 22.52 -7.05 2.68
C VAL A 181 23.26 -6.31 3.79
N LYS A 182 23.38 -6.92 4.98
CA LYS A 182 24.12 -6.35 6.12
C LYS A 182 25.58 -6.09 5.75
N ASP A 183 26.22 -7.06 5.10
CA ASP A 183 27.62 -6.95 4.66
C ASP A 183 27.78 -5.82 3.62
N TYR A 184 26.86 -5.72 2.66
CA TYR A 184 26.86 -4.60 1.70
C TYR A 184 26.65 -3.25 2.37
N VAL A 185 25.67 -3.12 3.26
CA VAL A 185 25.41 -1.87 3.99
C VAL A 185 26.64 -1.45 4.80
N ALA A 186 27.27 -2.39 5.50
CA ALA A 186 28.51 -2.13 6.24
C ALA A 186 29.65 -1.65 5.34
N SER A 187 29.78 -2.22 4.14
CA SER A 187 30.79 -1.82 3.15
C SER A 187 30.60 -0.40 2.59
N THR A 188 29.43 0.21 2.81
CA THR A 188 29.18 1.61 2.39
C THR A 188 29.71 2.66 3.36
N GLU A 189 30.31 2.24 4.49
CA GLU A 189 30.90 3.12 5.49
C GLU A 189 29.99 4.28 5.93
N GLY A 190 28.72 3.96 6.16
CA GLY A 190 27.69 4.91 6.60
C GLY A 190 27.04 5.73 5.48
N ARG A 191 27.42 5.53 4.22
CA ARG A 191 26.72 6.16 3.10
C ARG A 191 25.30 5.64 2.88
N LEU A 192 25.02 4.40 3.30
CA LEU A 192 23.70 3.81 3.32
C LEU A 192 23.41 3.27 4.73
N THR A 193 22.26 3.64 5.27
CA THR A 193 21.75 3.09 6.54
C THR A 193 20.33 2.61 6.33
N LEU A 194 20.03 1.37 6.74
CA LEU A 194 18.66 0.83 6.70
C LEU A 194 17.96 1.05 8.03
N HIS A 195 16.70 1.42 7.96
CA HIS A 195 15.77 1.55 9.08
C HIS A 195 14.54 0.70 8.82
N PHE A 196 14.08 -0.02 9.84
CA PHE A 196 12.97 -0.95 9.67
C PHE A 196 11.69 -0.36 10.25
N LEU A 197 10.62 -0.36 9.44
CA LEU A 197 9.26 -0.04 9.90
C LEU A 197 8.80 -1.06 10.96
N PRO A 198 7.88 -0.67 11.85
CA PRO A 198 7.16 -1.62 12.69
C PRO A 198 6.52 -2.71 11.84
N GLY A 199 6.57 -3.95 12.34
CA GLY A 199 5.97 -5.08 11.64
C GLY A 199 4.47 -4.91 11.42
N TYR A 200 3.97 -5.41 10.29
CA TYR A 200 2.55 -5.38 9.92
C TYR A 200 1.91 -3.98 9.93
N ALA A 201 2.67 -2.97 9.59
CA ALA A 201 2.22 -1.57 9.51
C ALA A 201 2.51 -0.93 8.13
N PRO A 202 2.01 -1.49 7.02
CA PRO A 202 2.27 -0.98 5.67
C PRO A 202 1.73 0.44 5.47
N ASP A 203 0.68 0.81 6.19
CA ASP A 203 0.09 2.15 6.16
C ASP A 203 1.05 3.27 6.62
N LEU A 204 2.16 2.93 7.26
CA LEU A 204 3.22 3.88 7.59
C LEU A 204 4.18 4.13 6.41
N ASN A 205 4.13 3.29 5.36
CA ASN A 205 5.00 3.44 4.20
C ASN A 205 4.33 4.28 3.11
N PRO A 206 4.83 5.49 2.78
CA PRO A 206 4.26 6.30 1.71
C PRO A 206 4.39 5.65 0.33
N ASP A 207 5.32 4.72 0.14
CA ASP A 207 5.52 3.99 -1.12
C ASP A 207 4.35 3.05 -1.46
N GLU A 208 3.64 2.57 -0.45
CA GLU A 208 2.36 1.84 -0.64
C GLU A 208 1.29 2.69 -1.36
N LEU A 209 1.31 4.01 -1.15
CA LEU A 209 0.42 4.94 -1.86
C LEU A 209 0.82 5.10 -3.33
N VAL A 210 2.12 5.06 -3.62
CA VAL A 210 2.64 5.03 -4.99
C VAL A 210 2.15 3.76 -5.70
N TRP A 211 2.29 2.59 -5.07
CA TRP A 211 1.80 1.33 -5.63
C TRP A 211 0.29 1.31 -5.81
N SER A 212 -0.46 1.83 -4.84
CA SER A 212 -1.90 1.97 -4.95
C SER A 212 -2.30 2.85 -6.13
N HIS A 213 -1.59 3.96 -6.36
CA HIS A 213 -1.78 4.83 -7.52
C HIS A 213 -1.42 4.11 -8.82
N ALA A 214 -0.22 3.54 -8.91
CA ALA A 214 0.26 2.84 -10.09
C ALA A 214 -0.69 1.69 -10.50
N LYS A 215 -1.14 0.87 -9.57
CA LYS A 215 -2.10 -0.20 -9.84
C LYS A 215 -3.46 0.31 -10.31
N ARG A 216 -3.97 1.38 -9.70
CA ARG A 216 -5.30 1.92 -10.06
C ARG A 216 -5.33 2.67 -11.39
N THR A 217 -4.24 3.34 -11.77
CA THR A 217 -4.18 4.18 -12.98
C THR A 217 -3.57 3.46 -14.18
N GLY A 218 -2.85 2.34 -13.94
CA GLY A 218 -2.14 1.59 -14.95
C GLY A 218 -2.90 0.39 -15.51
N VAL A 219 -2.25 -0.77 -15.48
CA VAL A 219 -2.71 -2.02 -16.10
C VAL A 219 -4.13 -2.42 -15.69
N ALA A 220 -4.55 -2.08 -14.47
CA ALA A 220 -5.90 -2.41 -13.98
C ALA A 220 -7.02 -1.67 -14.74
N ARG A 221 -6.75 -0.47 -15.28
CA ARG A 221 -7.72 0.30 -16.09
C ARG A 221 -7.49 0.18 -17.60
N ASN A 222 -6.25 -0.08 -17.99
CA ASN A 222 -5.85 -0.24 -19.38
C ASN A 222 -5.27 -1.65 -19.57
N PRO A 223 -6.09 -2.66 -19.83
CA PRO A 223 -5.63 -4.00 -20.13
C PRO A 223 -4.62 -3.99 -21.27
N LEU A 224 -3.66 -4.92 -21.23
CA LEU A 224 -2.67 -5.03 -22.28
C LEU A 224 -3.34 -5.40 -23.61
N HIS A 225 -3.00 -4.70 -24.69
CA HIS A 225 -3.37 -5.08 -26.03
C HIS A 225 -2.50 -6.24 -26.54
N LYS A 226 -2.97 -6.91 -27.58
CA LYS A 226 -2.22 -8.00 -28.22
C LYS A 226 -0.86 -7.49 -28.72
N GLY A 227 0.22 -8.14 -28.26
CA GLY A 227 1.59 -7.77 -28.60
C GLY A 227 2.28 -6.82 -27.63
N GLU A 228 1.56 -6.19 -26.70
CA GLU A 228 2.18 -5.36 -25.66
C GLU A 228 2.84 -6.22 -24.56
N LYS A 229 3.96 -5.74 -24.03
CA LYS A 229 4.66 -6.37 -22.91
C LYS A 229 4.30 -5.68 -21.60
N LEU A 230 3.95 -6.48 -20.57
CA LEU A 230 3.64 -5.99 -19.25
C LEU A 230 4.77 -5.15 -18.66
N GLU A 231 6.02 -5.59 -18.84
CA GLU A 231 7.20 -4.91 -18.30
C GLU A 231 7.35 -3.50 -18.86
N GLU A 232 7.20 -3.31 -20.17
CA GLU A 232 7.26 -2.00 -20.82
C GLU A 232 6.14 -1.08 -20.33
N ARG A 233 4.92 -1.63 -20.16
CA ARG A 233 3.78 -0.89 -19.67
C ARG A 233 3.99 -0.43 -18.23
N VAL A 234 4.49 -1.31 -17.35
CA VAL A 234 4.79 -0.99 -15.96
C VAL A 234 5.92 0.02 -15.87
N TYR A 235 7.00 -0.18 -16.66
CA TYR A 235 8.12 0.76 -16.71
C TYR A 235 7.66 2.17 -17.10
N ASN A 236 6.91 2.31 -18.20
CA ASN A 236 6.42 3.60 -18.68
C ASN A 236 5.52 4.29 -17.66
N GLN A 237 4.71 3.52 -16.93
CA GLN A 237 3.86 4.07 -15.88
C GLN A 237 4.65 4.56 -14.67
N LEU A 238 5.67 3.81 -14.24
CA LEU A 238 6.53 4.22 -13.13
C LEU A 238 7.40 5.43 -13.54
N GLN A 239 7.84 5.46 -14.82
CA GLN A 239 8.55 6.61 -15.36
C GLN A 239 7.67 7.87 -15.34
N ALA A 240 6.40 7.77 -15.72
CA ALA A 240 5.47 8.90 -15.65
C ALA A 240 5.27 9.42 -14.20
N ILE A 241 5.32 8.55 -13.20
CA ILE A 241 5.31 8.96 -11.79
C ILE A 241 6.64 9.67 -11.44
N ALA A 242 7.78 9.15 -11.90
CA ALA A 242 9.10 9.73 -11.66
C ALA A 242 9.23 11.14 -12.26
N ASP A 243 8.60 11.36 -13.41
CA ASP A 243 8.58 12.63 -14.12
C ASP A 243 7.61 13.67 -13.50
N ASP A 244 6.81 13.27 -12.49
CA ASP A 244 5.91 14.17 -11.76
C ASP A 244 6.23 14.26 -10.26
N PRO A 245 7.23 15.07 -9.87
CA PRO A 245 7.57 15.30 -8.46
C PRO A 245 6.42 15.90 -7.63
N LYS A 246 5.43 16.56 -8.27
CA LYS A 246 4.25 17.09 -7.55
C LYS A 246 3.33 15.95 -7.12
N LEU A 247 3.12 14.99 -8.00
CA LEU A 247 2.38 13.78 -7.69
C LEU A 247 3.06 13.00 -6.56
N VAL A 248 4.39 12.80 -6.63
CA VAL A 248 5.14 12.10 -5.60
C VAL A 248 4.99 12.79 -4.24
N ARG A 249 5.16 14.12 -4.17
CA ARG A 249 4.91 14.88 -2.93
C ARG A 249 3.49 14.76 -2.40
N SER A 250 2.50 14.56 -3.28
CA SER A 250 1.10 14.45 -2.85
C SER A 250 0.83 13.19 -2.01
N PHE A 251 1.58 12.11 -2.23
CA PHE A 251 1.47 10.89 -1.44
C PHE A 251 1.83 11.12 0.03
N PHE A 252 2.78 11.99 0.31
CA PHE A 252 3.18 12.35 1.67
C PHE A 252 2.18 13.23 2.44
N LYS A 253 1.16 13.75 1.75
CA LYS A 253 0.05 14.50 2.38
C LYS A 253 -1.08 13.61 2.88
N HIS A 254 -1.02 12.32 2.62
CA HIS A 254 -2.06 11.39 3.07
C HIS A 254 -2.03 11.25 4.61
N PRO A 255 -3.21 11.22 5.29
CA PRO A 255 -3.27 11.16 6.75
C PRO A 255 -2.50 10.00 7.39
N SER A 256 -2.39 8.85 6.72
CA SER A 256 -1.67 7.69 7.25
C SER A 256 -0.16 7.92 7.41
N VAL A 257 0.41 8.84 6.65
CA VAL A 257 1.84 9.17 6.64
C VAL A 257 2.13 10.60 7.11
N ALA A 258 1.15 11.25 7.77
CA ALA A 258 1.29 12.62 8.27
C ALA A 258 2.47 12.81 9.24
N TYR A 259 2.93 11.74 9.90
CA TYR A 259 4.10 11.77 10.77
C TYR A 259 5.42 12.10 10.05
N ILE A 260 5.43 12.08 8.70
CA ILE A 260 6.61 12.39 7.87
C ILE A 260 6.70 13.90 7.59
N SER A 261 5.62 14.64 7.78
CA SER A 261 5.43 16.00 7.24
C SER A 261 5.99 17.14 8.11
N ASP A 262 6.82 16.85 9.08
CA ASP A 262 7.42 17.88 9.98
C ASP A 262 8.87 18.21 9.62
#